data_e1fd404d496bd32293dbac755a9a52b4
#
_entry.id   e1fd404d496bd32293dbac755a9a52b4
#
_cell.length_a   1.000
_cell.length_b   1.000
_cell.length_c   1.000
_cell.angle_alpha   90.00
_cell.angle_beta   90.00
_cell.angle_gamma   90.00
#
_symmetry.space_group_name_H-M   'P 1'
#
loop_
_entity.id
_entity.type
_entity.pdbx_description
1 polymer ?
#
loop_
_entity_poly.entity_id
_entity_poly.type
_entity_poly.pdbx_seq_one_letter_code
_entity_poly.pdbx_strand_id
1 'polypeptide(L)'
;MSFRYPLSVCTQSILLLLLIIRPICAADPVRMGCGVMTFDTVPGWGLDAEGNSQIGPTHGNVVIDQQGHIYTSSNLGVFVFSPDGKIVKRYLGKDYTAIHDMKMRNEGGQEFIYGARNQAGEGIKFEAATGAITLRFGIPSKQECGLEIEKWAPTAITVGPDHDIYLADGYASNRIFRFSKEGKYRSHFGTKGNGLKEFNTAHGMTLDDRYDPPRLLICDRNHKPKGRLVHYDLDGRYIEEVITGLGMPTSVAILGDYVAVPDLHGRIVILDKSNTIIAVLGVEYRSQDSWQL
;
A
#
# COMPACT_ATOMS: atom_id res chain seq x y z
N MET A 1 -82.03 -50.79 1.63
CA MET A 1 -80.75 -51.00 2.29
C MET A 1 -79.78 -50.02 1.67
N SER A 2 -79.44 -48.95 2.40
CA SER A 2 -78.56 -47.87 1.92
C SER A 2 -77.29 -47.95 2.70
N PHE A 3 -76.15 -48.23 2.03
CA PHE A 3 -74.81 -48.19 2.63
C PHE A 3 -74.17 -46.82 2.31
N ARG A 4 -73.91 -46.00 3.35
CA ARG A 4 -73.06 -44.78 3.27
C ARG A 4 -71.64 -45.17 3.65
N TYR A 5 -70.67 -44.79 2.77
CA TYR A 5 -69.25 -44.84 3.10
C TYR A 5 -68.79 -43.48 3.56
N PRO A 6 -67.96 -43.34 4.59
CA PRO A 6 -67.43 -42.06 5.03
C PRO A 6 -66.19 -41.71 4.18
N LEU A 7 -66.14 -40.46 3.66
CA LEU A 7 -64.97 -39.85 3.03
C LEU A 7 -63.95 -39.54 4.12
N SER A 8 -62.81 -40.20 4.03
CA SER A 8 -61.64 -39.83 4.83
C SER A 8 -60.95 -38.61 4.19
N VAL A 9 -60.95 -37.49 4.86
CA VAL A 9 -60.18 -36.29 4.45
C VAL A 9 -58.74 -36.44 4.97
N CYS A 10 -57.82 -36.70 4.07
CA CYS A 10 -56.39 -36.73 4.36
C CYS A 10 -55.88 -35.29 4.39
N THR A 11 -55.70 -34.72 5.55
CA THR A 11 -55.04 -33.43 5.77
C THR A 11 -53.52 -33.59 5.61
N GLN A 12 -53.02 -33.21 4.45
CA GLN A 12 -51.58 -33.06 4.26
C GLN A 12 -51.12 -31.78 4.95
N SER A 13 -50.39 -31.94 6.06
CA SER A 13 -49.70 -30.84 6.73
C SER A 13 -48.49 -30.45 5.89
N ILE A 14 -48.58 -29.31 5.21
CA ILE A 14 -47.45 -28.69 4.54
C ILE A 14 -46.60 -28.05 5.62
N LEU A 15 -45.46 -28.66 5.95
CA LEU A 15 -44.44 -28.12 6.82
C LEU A 15 -43.67 -27.06 6.06
N LEU A 16 -44.05 -25.79 6.25
CA LEU A 16 -43.36 -24.64 5.65
C LEU A 16 -42.04 -24.44 6.41
N LEU A 17 -40.93 -24.94 5.81
CA LEU A 17 -39.58 -24.70 6.33
C LEU A 17 -39.21 -23.24 6.10
N LEU A 18 -39.46 -22.40 7.06
CA LEU A 18 -38.93 -21.02 7.09
C LEU A 18 -37.43 -21.11 7.27
N LEU A 19 -36.70 -21.04 6.15
CA LEU A 19 -35.27 -20.69 6.16
C LEU A 19 -35.14 -19.29 6.77
N ILE A 20 -34.82 -19.24 8.05
CA ILE A 20 -34.37 -18.01 8.70
C ILE A 20 -32.98 -17.74 8.13
N ILE A 21 -32.91 -16.96 7.05
CA ILE A 21 -31.69 -16.32 6.62
C ILE A 21 -31.32 -15.34 7.74
N ARG A 22 -30.48 -15.78 8.67
CA ARG A 22 -29.85 -14.85 9.62
C ARG A 22 -29.02 -13.90 8.78
N PRO A 23 -29.23 -12.57 8.82
CA PRO A 23 -28.27 -11.66 8.26
C PRO A 23 -26.94 -12.01 8.96
N ILE A 24 -25.87 -12.20 8.16
CA ILE A 24 -24.51 -12.26 8.70
C ILE A 24 -24.35 -10.95 9.42
N CYS A 25 -24.42 -11.00 10.75
CA CYS A 25 -24.25 -9.82 11.59
C CYS A 25 -22.82 -9.36 11.34
N ALA A 26 -22.62 -8.24 10.63
CA ALA A 26 -21.32 -7.65 10.51
C ALA A 26 -20.76 -7.50 11.94
N ALA A 27 -19.51 -7.88 12.16
CA ALA A 27 -18.89 -7.70 13.45
C ALA A 27 -18.98 -6.23 13.86
N ASP A 28 -19.09 -5.95 15.15
CA ASP A 28 -19.10 -4.56 15.63
C ASP A 28 -17.77 -3.87 15.27
N PRO A 29 -17.80 -2.57 14.94
CA PRO A 29 -16.59 -1.80 14.75
C PRO A 29 -15.67 -1.85 15.97
N VAL A 30 -14.40 -2.07 15.76
CA VAL A 30 -13.38 -2.05 16.81
C VAL A 30 -12.69 -0.69 16.77
N ARG A 31 -12.74 0.04 17.88
CA ARG A 31 -12.00 1.30 18.03
C ARG A 31 -10.53 1.03 18.32
N MET A 32 -9.66 1.62 17.54
CA MET A 32 -8.21 1.52 17.65
C MET A 32 -7.58 2.90 17.77
N GLY A 33 -6.40 2.94 18.36
CA GLY A 33 -5.62 4.14 18.58
C GLY A 33 -5.51 4.51 20.05
N CYS A 34 -4.37 5.10 20.39
CA CYS A 34 -4.14 5.74 21.68
C CYS A 34 -3.58 7.13 21.42
N GLY A 35 -3.90 8.08 22.28
CA GLY A 35 -3.55 9.47 22.11
C GLY A 35 -4.74 10.31 21.62
N VAL A 36 -4.48 11.31 20.82
CA VAL A 36 -5.49 12.30 20.40
C VAL A 36 -6.33 11.89 19.19
N MET A 37 -5.96 10.81 18.54
CA MET A 37 -6.62 10.33 17.30
C MET A 37 -6.98 8.85 17.43
N THR A 38 -8.25 8.54 17.19
CA THR A 38 -8.75 7.16 17.18
C THR A 38 -9.48 6.87 15.87
N PHE A 39 -9.55 5.58 15.52
CA PHE A 39 -10.16 5.09 14.28
C PHE A 39 -11.05 3.90 14.60
N ASP A 40 -12.18 3.80 13.93
CA ASP A 40 -13.04 2.63 14.01
C ASP A 40 -12.80 1.77 12.76
N THR A 41 -12.69 0.46 12.94
CA THR A 41 -12.67 -0.48 11.82
C THR A 41 -14.00 -0.44 11.07
N VAL A 42 -13.97 -0.79 9.78
CA VAL A 42 -15.18 -0.97 8.96
C VAL A 42 -15.33 -2.46 8.67
N PRO A 43 -16.05 -3.23 9.52
CA PRO A 43 -16.19 -4.66 9.36
C PRO A 43 -16.85 -5.02 8.03
N GLY A 44 -16.32 -6.04 7.36
CA GLY A 44 -16.83 -6.52 6.08
C GLY A 44 -16.44 -5.67 4.87
N TRP A 45 -15.72 -4.57 5.05
CA TRP A 45 -15.25 -3.76 3.93
C TRP A 45 -14.28 -4.57 3.04
N GLY A 46 -14.53 -4.61 1.73
CA GLY A 46 -13.69 -5.33 0.76
C GLY A 46 -13.89 -6.85 0.71
N LEU A 47 -14.84 -7.38 1.49
CA LEU A 47 -15.19 -8.80 1.51
C LEU A 47 -16.39 -9.09 0.58
N ASP A 48 -16.53 -10.36 0.17
CA ASP A 48 -17.73 -10.84 -0.50
C ASP A 48 -18.89 -11.09 0.47
N ALA A 49 -20.01 -11.57 -0.05
CA ALA A 49 -21.20 -11.84 0.76
C ALA A 49 -21.00 -12.97 1.80
N GLU A 50 -20.03 -13.85 1.57
CA GLU A 50 -19.64 -14.94 2.45
C GLU A 50 -18.55 -14.53 3.46
N GLY A 51 -18.06 -13.28 3.38
CA GLY A 51 -17.02 -12.73 4.27
C GLY A 51 -15.59 -13.07 3.86
N ASN A 52 -15.36 -13.48 2.61
CA ASN A 52 -14.02 -13.82 2.13
C ASN A 52 -13.35 -12.67 1.38
N SER A 53 -12.03 -12.60 1.46
CA SER A 53 -11.24 -11.71 0.61
C SER A 53 -11.27 -12.16 -0.85
N GLN A 54 -11.55 -11.23 -1.77
CA GLN A 54 -11.62 -11.48 -3.20
C GLN A 54 -10.31 -11.20 -3.94
N ILE A 55 -9.29 -10.69 -3.26
CA ILE A 55 -8.06 -10.18 -3.90
C ILE A 55 -6.83 -11.06 -3.65
N GLY A 56 -6.95 -12.05 -2.75
CA GLY A 56 -5.84 -12.92 -2.37
C GLY A 56 -4.74 -12.16 -1.57
N PRO A 57 -3.56 -12.76 -1.42
CA PRO A 57 -2.45 -12.13 -0.72
C PRO A 57 -2.05 -10.80 -1.36
N THR A 58 -1.88 -9.78 -0.53
CA THR A 58 -1.44 -8.44 -0.93
C THR A 58 -0.05 -8.15 -0.39
N HIS A 59 0.75 -7.46 -1.19
CA HIS A 59 2.08 -7.00 -0.78
C HIS A 59 2.41 -5.67 -1.46
N GLY A 60 1.42 -4.82 -1.56
CA GLY A 60 1.54 -3.53 -2.18
C GLY A 60 0.97 -2.42 -1.32
N ASN A 61 0.96 -1.25 -1.87
CA ASN A 61 0.43 -0.06 -1.24
C ASN A 61 -1.03 0.18 -1.65
N VAL A 62 -1.63 1.18 -1.02
CA VAL A 62 -2.99 1.66 -1.30
C VAL A 62 -2.90 3.09 -1.83
N VAL A 63 -3.62 3.37 -2.92
CA VAL A 63 -3.78 4.73 -3.44
C VAL A 63 -5.26 5.02 -3.70
N ILE A 64 -5.63 6.30 -3.68
CA ILE A 64 -7.02 6.74 -3.80
C ILE A 64 -7.09 7.77 -4.92
N ASP A 65 -8.08 7.64 -5.82
CA ASP A 65 -8.36 8.62 -6.87
C ASP A 65 -9.24 9.77 -6.35
N GLN A 66 -9.43 10.80 -7.19
CA GLN A 66 -10.26 11.96 -6.84
C GLN A 66 -11.75 11.62 -6.64
N GLN A 67 -12.22 10.47 -7.09
CA GLN A 67 -13.58 9.98 -6.90
C GLN A 67 -13.72 9.15 -5.60
N GLY A 68 -12.62 8.92 -4.89
CA GLY A 68 -12.57 8.13 -3.67
C GLY A 68 -12.45 6.62 -3.91
N HIS A 69 -12.18 6.17 -5.14
CA HIS A 69 -11.91 4.76 -5.38
C HIS A 69 -10.55 4.37 -4.81
N ILE A 70 -10.49 3.20 -4.21
CA ILE A 70 -9.33 2.68 -3.51
C ILE A 70 -8.68 1.60 -4.35
N TYR A 71 -7.44 1.81 -4.75
CA TYR A 71 -6.63 0.87 -5.53
C TYR A 71 -5.67 0.15 -4.62
N THR A 72 -5.58 -1.17 -4.74
CA THR A 72 -4.57 -1.98 -4.06
C THR A 72 -4.03 -3.05 -5.00
N SER A 73 -2.76 -3.40 -4.83
CA SER A 73 -2.14 -4.49 -5.59
C SER A 73 -2.16 -5.79 -4.82
N SER A 74 -2.22 -6.89 -5.56
CA SER A 74 -2.10 -8.25 -5.05
C SER A 74 -1.25 -9.10 -6.00
N ASN A 75 -1.11 -10.38 -5.68
CA ASN A 75 -0.46 -11.34 -6.58
C ASN A 75 -1.28 -11.64 -7.86
N LEU A 76 -2.55 -11.22 -7.92
CA LEU A 76 -3.42 -11.40 -9.09
C LEU A 76 -3.44 -10.16 -10.01
N GLY A 77 -3.09 -8.98 -9.48
CA GLY A 77 -3.14 -7.72 -10.19
C GLY A 77 -3.52 -6.54 -9.30
N VAL A 78 -4.05 -5.48 -9.90
CA VAL A 78 -4.56 -4.30 -9.20
C VAL A 78 -6.08 -4.36 -9.14
N PHE A 79 -6.62 -4.20 -7.95
CA PHE A 79 -8.05 -4.15 -7.67
C PHE A 79 -8.47 -2.75 -7.29
N VAL A 80 -9.64 -2.33 -7.76
CA VAL A 80 -10.21 -1.02 -7.50
C VAL A 80 -11.53 -1.21 -6.75
N PHE A 81 -11.61 -0.63 -5.58
CA PHE A 81 -12.80 -0.65 -4.75
C PHE A 81 -13.49 0.71 -4.78
N SER A 82 -14.82 0.70 -4.76
CA SER A 82 -15.60 1.88 -4.39
C SER A 82 -15.42 2.20 -2.89
N PRO A 83 -15.77 3.41 -2.44
CA PRO A 83 -15.66 3.78 -1.04
C PRO A 83 -16.40 2.83 -0.06
N ASP A 84 -17.48 2.19 -0.52
CA ASP A 84 -18.26 1.21 0.24
C ASP A 84 -17.69 -0.23 0.18
N GLY A 85 -16.50 -0.42 -0.39
CA GLY A 85 -15.76 -1.69 -0.36
C GLY A 85 -16.13 -2.69 -1.46
N LYS A 86 -16.87 -2.28 -2.49
CA LYS A 86 -17.17 -3.16 -3.63
C LYS A 86 -16.10 -3.07 -4.70
N ILE A 87 -15.70 -4.19 -5.27
CA ILE A 87 -14.78 -4.19 -6.41
C ILE A 87 -15.51 -3.65 -7.64
N VAL A 88 -15.06 -2.51 -8.15
CA VAL A 88 -15.62 -1.85 -9.32
C VAL A 88 -14.77 -2.06 -10.56
N LYS A 89 -13.48 -2.38 -10.41
CA LYS A 89 -12.56 -2.62 -11.52
C LYS A 89 -11.41 -3.55 -11.13
N ARG A 90 -10.84 -4.24 -12.11
CA ARG A 90 -9.67 -5.10 -11.95
C ARG A 90 -8.73 -4.90 -13.13
N TYR A 91 -7.44 -4.74 -12.86
CA TYR A 91 -6.36 -4.81 -13.85
C TYR A 91 -5.58 -6.09 -13.59
N LEU A 92 -5.85 -7.12 -14.38
CA LEU A 92 -5.30 -8.45 -14.18
C LEU A 92 -4.18 -8.76 -15.17
N GLY A 93 -3.39 -9.77 -14.86
CA GLY A 93 -2.34 -10.28 -15.71
C GLY A 93 -0.94 -9.79 -15.31
N LYS A 94 0.06 -10.37 -15.97
CA LYS A 94 1.47 -10.23 -15.63
C LYS A 94 1.97 -8.79 -15.49
N ASP A 95 1.33 -7.85 -16.17
CA ASP A 95 1.74 -6.45 -16.17
C ASP A 95 1.34 -5.69 -14.90
N TYR A 96 0.35 -6.21 -14.16
CA TYR A 96 -0.18 -5.58 -12.93
C TYR A 96 0.13 -6.38 -11.66
N THR A 97 0.86 -7.48 -11.79
CA THR A 97 1.31 -8.28 -10.63
C THR A 97 2.64 -7.77 -10.09
N ALA A 98 2.97 -8.17 -8.86
CA ALA A 98 4.22 -7.83 -8.20
C ALA A 98 4.48 -6.31 -8.05
N ILE A 99 3.41 -5.50 -8.00
CA ILE A 99 3.53 -4.07 -7.70
C ILE A 99 3.65 -3.95 -6.18
N HIS A 100 4.85 -3.60 -5.75
CA HIS A 100 5.23 -3.54 -4.34
C HIS A 100 4.89 -2.19 -3.69
N ASP A 101 4.90 -1.10 -4.46
CA ASP A 101 4.48 0.23 -4.03
C ASP A 101 3.78 0.97 -5.17
N MET A 102 2.82 1.81 -4.84
CA MET A 102 2.06 2.63 -5.79
C MET A 102 1.96 4.06 -5.29
N LYS A 103 1.94 5.00 -6.24
CA LYS A 103 1.59 6.41 -5.98
C LYS A 103 0.64 6.92 -7.05
N MET A 104 -0.40 7.62 -6.63
CA MET A 104 -1.34 8.32 -7.52
C MET A 104 -0.85 9.73 -7.78
N ARG A 105 -0.91 10.17 -9.04
CA ARG A 105 -0.61 11.56 -9.45
C ARG A 105 -1.64 12.03 -10.45
N ASN A 106 -2.13 13.25 -10.25
CA ASN A 106 -2.92 13.96 -11.25
C ASN A 106 -1.97 14.76 -12.15
N GLU A 107 -2.08 14.55 -13.44
CA GLU A 107 -1.29 15.25 -14.46
C GLU A 107 -2.23 15.85 -15.50
N GLY A 108 -2.47 17.15 -15.37
CA GLY A 108 -3.34 17.86 -16.32
C GLY A 108 -4.81 17.40 -16.31
N GLY A 109 -5.31 16.92 -15.17
CA GLY A 109 -6.69 16.44 -15.04
C GLY A 109 -6.85 14.93 -15.26
N GLN A 110 -5.79 14.23 -15.65
CA GLN A 110 -5.76 12.78 -15.79
C GLN A 110 -4.97 12.15 -14.64
N GLU A 111 -5.50 11.08 -14.05
CA GLU A 111 -4.85 10.39 -12.95
C GLU A 111 -4.03 9.20 -13.44
N PHE A 112 -2.81 9.12 -12.96
CA PHE A 112 -1.87 8.05 -13.26
C PHE A 112 -1.41 7.38 -11.96
N ILE A 113 -1.19 6.07 -12.06
CA ILE A 113 -0.56 5.28 -11.01
C ILE A 113 0.87 4.96 -11.44
N TYR A 114 1.82 5.35 -10.59
CA TYR A 114 3.20 4.93 -10.68
C TYR A 114 3.40 3.73 -9.77
N GLY A 115 4.01 2.67 -10.27
CA GLY A 115 4.19 1.43 -9.54
C GLY A 115 5.64 0.95 -9.55
N ALA A 116 6.16 0.54 -8.38
CA ALA A 116 7.41 -0.19 -8.24
C ALA A 116 7.13 -1.68 -8.34
N ARG A 117 7.59 -2.34 -9.40
CA ARG A 117 7.39 -3.78 -9.63
C ARG A 117 8.63 -4.56 -9.19
N ASN A 118 8.57 -5.06 -7.98
CA ASN A 118 9.67 -5.71 -7.30
C ASN A 118 10.25 -6.91 -8.09
N GLN A 119 9.42 -7.90 -8.39
CA GLN A 119 9.87 -9.13 -9.08
C GLN A 119 10.16 -8.93 -10.56
N ALA A 120 9.51 -7.96 -11.19
CA ALA A 120 9.76 -7.62 -12.59
C ALA A 120 10.99 -6.73 -12.75
N GLY A 121 11.48 -6.12 -11.65
CA GLY A 121 12.63 -5.25 -11.68
C GLY A 121 12.41 -3.97 -12.48
N GLU A 122 11.23 -3.35 -12.37
CA GLU A 122 10.91 -2.14 -13.14
C GLU A 122 10.00 -1.18 -12.37
N GLY A 123 10.02 0.08 -12.80
CA GLY A 123 8.97 1.05 -12.53
C GLY A 123 7.99 1.11 -13.70
N ILE A 124 6.71 1.28 -13.41
CA ILE A 124 5.67 1.46 -14.42
C ILE A 124 4.84 2.70 -14.13
N LYS A 125 4.23 3.25 -15.19
CA LYS A 125 3.18 4.27 -15.12
C LYS A 125 2.00 3.79 -15.94
N PHE A 126 0.80 3.85 -15.39
CA PHE A 126 -0.43 3.51 -16.11
C PHE A 126 -1.57 4.46 -15.75
N GLU A 127 -2.51 4.62 -16.66
CA GLU A 127 -3.71 5.42 -16.44
C GLU A 127 -4.63 4.75 -15.42
N ALA A 128 -5.04 5.48 -14.40
CA ALA A 128 -5.95 4.97 -13.38
C ALA A 128 -7.33 4.62 -13.94
N ALA A 129 -7.80 5.34 -14.97
CA ALA A 129 -9.09 5.11 -15.56
C ALA A 129 -9.16 3.87 -16.45
N THR A 130 -8.13 3.59 -17.23
CA THR A 130 -8.13 2.54 -18.27
C THR A 130 -7.23 1.36 -17.99
N GLY A 131 -6.19 1.56 -17.13
CA GLY A 131 -5.10 0.63 -16.92
C GLY A 131 -4.03 0.69 -18.02
N ALA A 132 -4.17 1.54 -19.04
CA ALA A 132 -3.19 1.62 -20.13
C ALA A 132 -1.80 1.99 -19.59
N ILE A 133 -0.81 1.11 -19.79
CA ILE A 133 0.56 1.36 -19.37
C ILE A 133 1.19 2.33 -20.38
N THR A 134 1.61 3.48 -19.88
CA THR A 134 2.17 4.58 -20.67
C THR A 134 3.69 4.70 -20.54
N LEU A 135 4.28 4.11 -19.50
CA LEU A 135 5.72 4.12 -19.30
C LEU A 135 6.19 2.83 -18.61
N ARG A 136 7.38 2.35 -19.02
CA ARG A 136 8.18 1.33 -18.31
C ARG A 136 9.61 1.80 -18.26
N PHE A 137 10.25 1.64 -17.13
CA PHE A 137 11.66 1.95 -16.93
C PHE A 137 12.25 1.03 -15.88
N GLY A 138 13.55 0.85 -15.88
CA GLY A 138 14.18 -0.11 -14.98
C GLY A 138 15.62 0.23 -14.69
N ILE A 139 16.39 -0.80 -14.40
CA ILE A 139 17.81 -0.71 -14.06
C ILE A 139 18.59 0.12 -15.09
N PRO A 140 19.25 1.20 -14.66
CA PRO A 140 20.15 1.93 -15.56
C PRO A 140 21.40 1.10 -15.86
N SER A 141 21.91 1.22 -17.08
CA SER A 141 23.16 0.58 -17.46
C SER A 141 24.36 1.11 -16.68
N LYS A 142 25.42 0.32 -16.58
CA LYS A 142 26.69 0.76 -15.99
C LYS A 142 27.24 2.03 -16.65
N GLN A 143 27.05 2.16 -17.97
CA GLN A 143 27.49 3.34 -18.70
C GLN A 143 26.73 4.61 -18.27
N GLU A 144 25.45 4.50 -17.93
CA GLU A 144 24.61 5.61 -17.49
C GLU A 144 24.87 6.00 -16.02
N CYS A 145 24.93 5.02 -15.12
CA CYS A 145 24.99 5.30 -13.70
C CYS A 145 26.37 5.11 -13.04
N GLY A 146 27.34 4.53 -13.75
CA GLY A 146 28.67 4.26 -13.22
C GLY A 146 28.73 3.06 -12.25
N LEU A 147 27.60 2.39 -11.99
CA LEU A 147 27.51 1.27 -11.05
C LEU A 147 27.38 -0.07 -11.79
N GLU A 148 28.01 -1.09 -11.24
CA GLU A 148 27.71 -2.48 -11.55
C GLU A 148 26.53 -2.91 -10.67
N ILE A 149 25.34 -3.10 -11.25
CA ILE A 149 24.14 -3.48 -10.50
C ILE A 149 23.82 -4.94 -10.84
N GLU A 150 24.28 -5.86 -10.00
CA GLU A 150 24.06 -7.30 -10.18
C GLU A 150 22.64 -7.74 -9.85
N LYS A 151 21.98 -7.02 -8.94
CA LYS A 151 20.63 -7.31 -8.47
C LYS A 151 19.82 -6.02 -8.41
N TRP A 152 18.58 -6.12 -8.86
CA TRP A 152 17.62 -5.01 -8.89
C TRP A 152 16.27 -5.48 -8.38
N ALA A 153 15.78 -4.86 -7.31
CA ALA A 153 14.54 -5.25 -6.65
C ALA A 153 13.86 -4.01 -6.02
N PRO A 154 13.14 -3.23 -6.83
CA PRO A 154 12.49 -1.99 -6.38
C PRO A 154 11.48 -2.23 -5.27
N THR A 155 11.52 -1.36 -4.26
CA THR A 155 10.64 -1.42 -3.08
C THR A 155 9.64 -0.28 -3.01
N ALA A 156 10.01 0.92 -3.46
CA ALA A 156 9.16 2.10 -3.36
C ALA A 156 9.34 3.02 -4.56
N ILE A 157 8.31 3.82 -4.82
CA ILE A 157 8.29 4.81 -5.88
C ILE A 157 7.62 6.09 -5.38
N THR A 158 8.10 7.25 -5.82
CA THR A 158 7.37 8.51 -5.66
C THR A 158 7.72 9.46 -6.82
N VAL A 159 6.95 10.55 -6.94
CA VAL A 159 7.11 11.51 -8.04
C VAL A 159 7.23 12.91 -7.47
N GLY A 160 8.26 13.61 -7.86
CA GLY A 160 8.52 15.00 -7.49
C GLY A 160 7.58 16.00 -8.16
N PRO A 161 7.64 17.29 -7.77
CA PRO A 161 6.79 18.33 -8.35
C PRO A 161 7.14 18.63 -9.82
N ASP A 162 8.36 18.35 -10.25
CA ASP A 162 8.88 18.46 -11.62
C ASP A 162 8.61 17.21 -12.47
N HIS A 163 7.82 16.26 -11.93
CA HIS A 163 7.53 14.94 -12.51
C HIS A 163 8.73 13.99 -12.60
N ASP A 164 9.87 14.32 -12.01
CA ASP A 164 10.93 13.33 -11.85
C ASP A 164 10.48 12.19 -10.93
N ILE A 165 10.89 10.98 -11.29
CA ILE A 165 10.46 9.74 -10.64
C ILE A 165 11.61 9.25 -9.76
N TYR A 166 11.32 8.97 -8.50
CA TYR A 166 12.25 8.38 -7.55
C TYR A 166 11.87 6.94 -7.29
N LEU A 167 12.80 6.01 -7.52
CA LEU A 167 12.61 4.58 -7.36
C LEU A 167 13.66 4.04 -6.38
N ALA A 168 13.20 3.49 -5.26
CA ALA A 168 14.07 2.88 -4.27
C ALA A 168 14.36 1.41 -4.62
N ASP A 169 15.63 1.04 -4.73
CA ASP A 169 16.08 -0.34 -4.90
C ASP A 169 16.46 -0.94 -3.53
N GLY A 170 15.49 -0.99 -2.63
CA GLY A 170 15.71 -1.29 -1.22
C GLY A 170 15.99 -2.75 -0.90
N TYR A 171 15.60 -3.70 -1.75
CA TYR A 171 15.93 -5.11 -1.55
C TYR A 171 17.23 -5.54 -2.21
N ALA A 172 17.92 -4.64 -2.90
CA ALA A 172 19.19 -4.94 -3.52
C ALA A 172 20.28 -3.93 -3.15
N SER A 173 20.44 -2.84 -3.91
CA SER A 173 21.55 -1.90 -3.72
C SER A 173 21.34 -0.92 -2.55
N ASN A 174 20.14 -0.78 -2.03
CA ASN A 174 19.78 0.23 -1.03
C ASN A 174 20.08 1.65 -1.49
N ARG A 175 19.81 1.93 -2.76
CA ARG A 175 19.90 3.24 -3.38
C ARG A 175 18.55 3.72 -3.83
N ILE A 176 18.42 5.04 -3.92
CA ILE A 176 17.30 5.70 -4.55
C ILE A 176 17.78 6.21 -5.91
N PHE A 177 17.09 5.82 -6.98
CA PHE A 177 17.40 6.25 -8.34
C PHE A 177 16.37 7.29 -8.78
N ARG A 178 16.86 8.40 -9.34
CA ARG A 178 16.06 9.45 -9.95
C ARG A 178 16.03 9.29 -11.46
N PHE A 179 14.82 9.31 -12.01
CA PHE A 179 14.57 9.25 -13.46
C PHE A 179 13.78 10.48 -13.89
N SER A 180 13.90 10.87 -15.15
CA SER A 180 13.01 11.87 -15.73
C SER A 180 11.58 11.31 -15.85
N LYS A 181 10.62 12.17 -16.18
CA LYS A 181 9.23 11.78 -16.47
C LYS A 181 9.09 10.81 -17.65
N GLU A 182 10.10 10.74 -18.53
CA GLU A 182 10.20 9.77 -19.63
C GLU A 182 10.93 8.48 -19.23
N GLY A 183 11.28 8.30 -17.94
CA GLY A 183 11.98 7.12 -17.43
C GLY A 183 13.48 7.07 -17.76
N LYS A 184 14.10 8.18 -18.13
CA LYS A 184 15.55 8.26 -18.36
C LYS A 184 16.29 8.51 -17.04
N TYR A 185 17.33 7.73 -16.78
CA TYR A 185 18.16 7.91 -15.59
C TYR A 185 18.75 9.33 -15.51
N ARG A 186 18.76 9.88 -14.31
CA ARG A 186 19.36 11.20 -13.99
C ARG A 186 20.47 11.11 -12.95
N SER A 187 20.18 10.48 -11.80
CA SER A 187 21.11 10.38 -10.67
C SER A 187 20.69 9.26 -9.72
N HIS A 188 21.52 8.98 -8.75
CA HIS A 188 21.17 8.13 -7.60
C HIS A 188 21.87 8.62 -6.33
N PHE A 189 21.35 8.22 -5.17
CA PHE A 189 21.94 8.50 -3.87
C PHE A 189 21.67 7.35 -2.89
N GLY A 190 22.30 7.43 -1.72
CA GLY A 190 22.25 6.39 -0.72
C GLY A 190 23.20 5.22 -1.03
N THR A 191 23.40 4.40 -0.05
CA THR A 191 24.19 3.17 -0.13
C THR A 191 23.79 2.23 0.99
N LYS A 192 24.12 0.95 0.89
CA LYS A 192 23.80 -0.05 1.90
C LYS A 192 24.64 0.17 3.17
N GLY A 193 23.96 0.21 4.32
CA GLY A 193 24.62 0.30 5.62
C GLY A 193 23.67 0.78 6.72
N ASN A 194 24.25 1.14 7.88
CA ASN A 194 23.53 1.70 9.03
C ASN A 194 24.10 3.07 9.48
N GLY A 195 24.88 3.69 8.63
CA GLY A 195 25.34 5.06 8.88
C GLY A 195 24.25 6.09 8.62
N LEU A 196 24.54 7.35 8.93
CA LEU A 196 23.58 8.46 8.87
C LEU A 196 22.93 8.60 7.48
N LYS A 197 23.73 8.47 6.43
CA LYS A 197 23.32 8.63 5.01
C LYS A 197 23.17 7.30 4.28
N GLU A 198 23.19 6.20 5.00
CA GLU A 198 23.08 4.84 4.47
C GLU A 198 21.67 4.30 4.74
N PHE A 199 21.29 3.26 4.00
CA PHE A 199 20.03 2.57 4.18
C PHE A 199 20.26 1.08 4.44
N ASN A 200 19.50 0.54 5.37
CA ASN A 200 19.32 -0.89 5.55
C ASN A 200 17.87 -1.23 5.22
N THR A 201 17.59 -1.40 3.95
CA THR A 201 16.30 -1.54 3.30
C THR A 201 15.51 -0.22 3.25
N ALA A 202 15.82 0.62 2.26
CA ALA A 202 14.97 1.75 1.86
C ALA A 202 13.65 1.17 1.31
N HIS A 203 12.62 1.02 2.18
CA HIS A 203 11.45 0.20 1.87
C HIS A 203 10.25 1.00 1.38
N GLY A 204 9.84 2.04 2.08
CA GLY A 204 8.74 2.93 1.70
C GLY A 204 9.26 4.34 1.46
N MET A 205 8.62 5.08 0.57
CA MET A 205 9.01 6.45 0.27
C MET A 205 7.80 7.26 -0.20
N THR A 206 7.76 8.54 0.16
CA THR A 206 6.78 9.49 -0.37
C THR A 206 7.38 10.88 -0.51
N LEU A 207 6.77 11.71 -1.35
CA LEU A 207 7.05 13.14 -1.36
C LEU A 207 6.39 13.77 -0.13
N ASP A 208 7.16 14.48 0.68
CA ASP A 208 6.67 15.23 1.83
C ASP A 208 6.53 16.70 1.45
N ASP A 209 5.34 17.06 1.02
CA ASP A 209 4.95 18.41 0.60
C ASP A 209 4.45 19.29 1.76
N ARG A 210 4.55 18.81 3.00
CA ARG A 210 4.35 19.64 4.21
C ARG A 210 5.47 20.67 4.40
N TYR A 211 6.57 20.48 3.67
CA TYR A 211 7.75 21.36 3.66
C TYR A 211 7.86 22.13 2.35
N ASP A 212 8.43 23.33 2.43
CA ASP A 212 8.81 24.12 1.26
C ASP A 212 10.31 24.48 1.37
N PRO A 213 11.19 23.99 0.46
CA PRO A 213 10.89 23.05 -0.62
C PRO A 213 10.49 21.65 -0.11
N PRO A 214 9.73 20.87 -0.93
CA PRO A 214 9.31 19.52 -0.57
C PRO A 214 10.51 18.57 -0.47
N ARG A 215 10.33 17.48 0.30
CA ARG A 215 11.37 16.53 0.65
C ARG A 215 10.95 15.11 0.29
N LEU A 216 11.90 14.18 0.23
CA LEU A 216 11.63 12.76 0.21
C LEU A 216 11.61 12.25 1.65
N LEU A 217 10.49 11.68 2.10
CA LEU A 217 10.38 10.98 3.36
C LEU A 217 10.52 9.48 3.11
N ILE A 218 11.54 8.86 3.69
CA ILE A 218 11.98 7.49 3.37
C ILE A 218 11.98 6.62 4.62
N CYS A 219 11.39 5.44 4.52
CA CYS A 219 11.44 4.38 5.53
C CYS A 219 12.74 3.60 5.40
N ASP A 220 13.66 3.73 6.34
CA ASP A 220 14.83 2.87 6.48
C ASP A 220 14.47 1.71 7.43
N ARG A 221 13.85 0.66 6.86
CA ARG A 221 13.11 -0.37 7.58
C ARG A 221 13.96 -1.17 8.56
N ASN A 222 15.11 -1.64 8.11
CA ASN A 222 15.98 -2.54 8.88
C ASN A 222 17.17 -1.83 9.53
N HIS A 223 17.13 -0.49 9.61
CA HIS A 223 18.17 0.28 10.28
C HIS A 223 18.42 -0.22 11.70
N LYS A 224 19.67 -0.17 12.15
CA LYS A 224 20.05 -0.65 13.48
C LYS A 224 20.33 0.53 14.42
N PRO A 225 19.87 0.45 15.69
CA PRO A 225 19.23 -0.70 16.35
C PRO A 225 17.74 -0.88 16.03
N LYS A 226 17.07 0.11 15.43
CA LYS A 226 15.64 0.09 15.06
C LYS A 226 15.38 0.87 13.79
N GLY A 227 14.28 0.55 13.09
CA GLY A 227 13.85 1.28 11.91
C GLY A 227 13.63 2.77 12.17
N ARG A 228 13.78 3.58 11.13
CA ARG A 228 13.69 5.04 11.20
C ARG A 228 13.02 5.63 9.96
N LEU A 229 12.61 6.89 10.05
CA LEU A 229 12.28 7.74 8.90
C LEU A 229 13.37 8.79 8.75
N VAL A 230 13.72 9.09 7.51
CA VAL A 230 14.72 10.09 7.16
C VAL A 230 14.23 11.01 6.06
N HIS A 231 14.64 12.27 6.11
CA HIS A 231 14.42 13.24 5.03
C HIS A 231 15.67 13.39 4.16
N TYR A 232 15.42 13.42 2.86
CA TYR A 232 16.37 13.83 1.84
C TYR A 232 15.75 14.95 0.98
N ASP A 233 16.58 15.85 0.45
CA ASP A 233 16.11 16.75 -0.58
C ASP A 233 15.93 16.03 -1.92
N LEU A 234 15.37 16.71 -2.91
CA LEU A 234 15.10 16.14 -4.22
C LEU A 234 16.38 15.91 -5.06
N ASP A 235 17.53 16.45 -4.64
CA ASP A 235 18.83 16.19 -5.23
C ASP A 235 19.59 15.04 -4.53
N GLY A 236 18.97 14.43 -3.53
CA GLY A 236 19.54 13.30 -2.79
C GLY A 236 20.51 13.68 -1.68
N ARG A 237 20.46 14.93 -1.18
CA ARG A 237 21.23 15.33 0.00
C ARG A 237 20.43 14.97 1.25
N TYR A 238 21.08 14.31 2.21
CA TYR A 238 20.51 14.01 3.51
C TYR A 238 20.20 15.33 4.26
N ILE A 239 18.99 15.39 4.82
CA ILE A 239 18.54 16.52 5.64
C ILE A 239 18.58 16.15 7.12
N GLU A 240 17.79 15.15 7.52
CA GLU A 240 17.63 14.80 8.94
C GLU A 240 17.09 13.39 9.14
N GLU A 241 17.28 12.87 10.35
CA GLU A 241 16.51 11.76 10.88
C GLU A 241 15.24 12.31 11.51
N VAL A 242 14.09 11.96 10.92
CA VAL A 242 12.77 12.48 11.31
C VAL A 242 12.31 11.83 12.62
N ILE A 243 12.43 10.53 12.69
CA ILE A 243 12.09 9.73 13.86
C ILE A 243 12.83 8.39 13.83
N THR A 244 13.28 7.95 14.98
CA THR A 244 13.90 6.65 15.19
C THR A 244 13.12 5.83 16.22
N GLY A 245 13.50 4.58 16.40
CA GLY A 245 12.86 3.71 17.39
C GLY A 245 11.58 3.05 16.89
N LEU A 246 11.26 3.20 15.60
CA LEU A 246 10.24 2.41 14.93
C LEU A 246 10.68 0.94 14.86
N GLY A 247 9.70 0.03 14.74
CA GLY A 247 10.03 -1.39 14.55
C GLY A 247 10.58 -1.66 13.16
N MET A 248 9.69 -2.00 12.24
CA MET A 248 10.00 -2.24 10.83
C MET A 248 9.05 -1.39 9.95
N PRO A 249 9.27 -0.07 9.82
CA PRO A 249 8.41 0.81 9.02
C PRO A 249 8.44 0.37 7.55
N THR A 250 7.27 0.09 6.99
CA THR A 250 7.15 -0.48 5.63
C THR A 250 6.75 0.52 4.59
N SER A 251 5.94 1.49 4.94
CA SER A 251 5.45 2.50 4.03
C SER A 251 5.23 3.82 4.78
N VAL A 252 4.91 4.84 4.05
CA VAL A 252 4.56 6.14 4.59
C VAL A 252 3.54 6.82 3.67
N ALA A 253 2.47 7.34 4.28
CA ALA A 253 1.44 8.11 3.60
C ALA A 253 1.21 9.43 4.33
N ILE A 254 0.97 10.49 3.59
CA ILE A 254 0.73 11.84 4.12
C ILE A 254 -0.67 12.29 3.72
N LEU A 255 -1.40 12.84 4.68
CA LEU A 255 -2.68 13.49 4.45
C LEU A 255 -2.74 14.78 5.28
N GLY A 256 -2.69 15.91 4.60
CA GLY A 256 -2.55 17.22 5.25
C GLY A 256 -1.31 17.26 6.13
N ASP A 257 -1.48 17.57 7.40
CA ASP A 257 -0.38 17.65 8.38
C ASP A 257 0.02 16.29 8.99
N TYR A 258 -0.70 15.22 8.68
CA TYR A 258 -0.51 13.92 9.32
C TYR A 258 0.26 12.93 8.45
N VAL A 259 1.06 12.10 9.11
CA VAL A 259 1.81 11.00 8.49
C VAL A 259 1.41 9.68 9.12
N ALA A 260 0.98 8.73 8.30
CA ALA A 260 0.73 7.35 8.72
C ALA A 260 1.90 6.46 8.32
N VAL A 261 2.43 5.72 9.28
CA VAL A 261 3.59 4.83 9.12
C VAL A 261 3.19 3.42 9.54
N PRO A 262 2.84 2.54 8.60
CA PRO A 262 2.64 1.12 8.88
C PRO A 262 3.96 0.46 9.31
N ASP A 263 3.88 -0.41 10.31
CA ASP A 263 4.99 -1.17 10.87
C ASP A 263 4.65 -2.66 10.84
N LEU A 264 5.55 -3.49 10.31
CA LEU A 264 5.37 -4.95 10.23
C LEU A 264 5.14 -5.63 11.58
N HIS A 265 5.39 -4.95 12.69
CA HIS A 265 5.05 -5.46 14.02
C HIS A 265 3.56 -5.32 14.37
N GLY A 266 2.70 -5.05 13.38
CA GLY A 266 1.24 -5.07 13.57
C GLY A 266 0.65 -3.75 14.06
N ARG A 267 1.31 -2.62 13.82
CA ARG A 267 0.82 -1.31 14.23
C ARG A 267 0.92 -0.27 13.11
N ILE A 268 0.18 0.81 13.24
CA ILE A 268 0.32 2.03 12.45
C ILE A 268 0.61 3.18 13.42
N VAL A 269 1.71 3.88 13.18
CA VAL A 269 2.08 5.08 13.94
C VAL A 269 1.60 6.31 13.17
N ILE A 270 0.93 7.23 13.86
CA ILE A 270 0.49 8.52 13.29
C ILE A 270 1.36 9.62 13.87
N LEU A 271 1.95 10.41 12.98
CA LEU A 271 2.71 11.60 13.33
C LEU A 271 1.93 12.86 12.94
N ASP A 272 2.12 13.93 13.69
CA ASP A 272 1.63 15.27 13.35
C ASP A 272 2.62 16.05 12.46
N LYS A 273 2.32 17.32 12.20
CA LYS A 273 3.16 18.23 11.40
C LYS A 273 4.58 18.41 11.96
N SER A 274 4.75 18.29 13.27
CA SER A 274 6.06 18.37 13.94
C SER A 274 6.79 17.03 14.00
N ASN A 275 6.25 15.99 13.34
CA ASN A 275 6.72 14.62 13.38
C ASN A 275 6.67 13.96 14.77
N THR A 276 5.81 14.47 15.65
CA THR A 276 5.55 13.88 16.96
C THR A 276 4.51 12.76 16.84
N ILE A 277 4.73 11.64 17.52
CA ILE A 277 3.74 10.54 17.57
C ILE A 277 2.53 11.03 18.35
N ILE A 278 1.36 11.06 17.70
CA ILE A 278 0.09 11.47 18.30
C ILE A 278 -0.90 10.33 18.47
N ALA A 279 -0.74 9.24 17.74
CA ALA A 279 -1.54 8.03 17.91
C ALA A 279 -0.77 6.78 17.46
N VAL A 280 -1.13 5.64 18.04
CA VAL A 280 -0.69 4.32 17.60
C VAL A 280 -1.91 3.43 17.51
N LEU A 281 -2.15 2.84 16.33
CA LEU A 281 -3.21 1.88 16.06
C LEU A 281 -2.61 0.47 16.07
N GLY A 282 -3.33 -0.49 16.62
CA GLY A 282 -2.86 -1.86 16.76
C GLY A 282 -1.92 -2.03 17.96
N VAL A 283 -1.46 -3.24 18.13
CA VAL A 283 -0.51 -3.63 19.20
C VAL A 283 0.73 -4.23 18.57
N GLU A 284 1.88 -4.01 19.17
CA GLU A 284 3.11 -4.68 18.73
C GLU A 284 2.93 -6.19 18.94
N TYR A 285 2.72 -6.93 17.86
CA TYR A 285 2.63 -8.38 17.89
C TYR A 285 4.03 -8.96 17.60
N ARG A 286 4.63 -9.55 18.61
CA ARG A 286 5.87 -10.32 18.47
C ARG A 286 5.54 -11.79 18.32
N SER A 287 5.11 -12.24 17.12
CA SER A 287 5.16 -13.66 16.82
C SER A 287 6.57 -14.00 16.31
N GLN A 288 7.12 -15.10 16.79
CA GLN A 288 8.35 -15.67 16.20
C GLN A 288 8.11 -16.20 14.79
N ASP A 289 6.84 -16.32 14.36
CA ASP A 289 6.38 -16.88 13.08
C ASP A 289 5.76 -15.82 12.15
N SER A 290 6.21 -14.57 12.20
CA SER A 290 5.60 -13.41 11.52
C SER A 290 5.63 -13.41 9.98
N TRP A 291 5.94 -14.52 9.34
CA TRP A 291 5.94 -14.67 7.89
C TRP A 291 4.75 -15.44 7.33
N GLN A 292 3.73 -15.75 8.15
CA GLN A 292 2.53 -16.51 7.77
C GLN A 292 1.23 -15.68 7.84
N LEU A 293 1.30 -14.39 7.52
CA LEU A 293 0.10 -13.60 7.28
C LEU A 293 0.00 -13.24 5.81
#